data_3ebf5b2cd973e1a4d8fb09a9b21de820
#
_entry.id   3ebf5b2cd973e1a4d8fb09a9b21de820
#
_cell.length_a   1.000
_cell.length_b   1.000
_cell.length_c   1.000
_cell.angle_alpha   90.00
_cell.angle_beta   90.00
_cell.angle_gamma   90.00
#
_symmetry.space_group_name_H-M   'P 1'
#
loop_
_entity.id
_entity.type
_entity.pdbx_description
1 polymer ?
#
loop_
_entity_poly.entity_id
_entity_poly.type
_entity_poly.pdbx_seq_one_letter_code
_entity_poly.pdbx_strand_id
1 'polypeptide(L)'
;MNELNKKIRIAIVLDENSTHAYDLILETFLEPEILEIFTPVVYGSLHMLKQESSRMQIRYNALIVGNASQADPDALNFVDLNGRNAVEVVKREFEADLLDAFVVVPMSREITNQLRNAVIPNPVLKRQENDIKAIPLMCTNQLRVAYVVAGNNETSGITADNIENKARILHRTLRRDLRQDNPRVAILSLNPEIKPDENSIELQVIAPAVSKLVNTGIPVFGPYSYADFFETGKHLSFDAVLTMTREQAQAPFLSMYEGNGVVLAAGISPLVVSPVKLDGDNNATVDSFREAIYACIDVYRSRYFFDLPYVDPLSKLYHERREDGEKVRFAVKKHPVDGEQKDEDASLSANEEAANSEASGNNE
;
A
#
# COMPACT_ATOMS: atom_id res chain seq x y z
N MET A 1 13.17 -5.00 25.62
CA MET A 1 12.70 -3.64 25.34
C MET A 1 11.76 -3.76 24.16
N ASN A 2 10.47 -3.44 24.30
CA ASN A 2 9.51 -3.64 23.22
C ASN A 2 9.96 -2.79 22.03
N GLU A 3 10.07 -3.39 20.83
CA GLU A 3 10.39 -2.69 19.57
C GLU A 3 9.44 -1.52 19.27
N LEU A 4 8.25 -1.53 19.87
CA LEU A 4 7.26 -0.45 19.81
C LEU A 4 7.74 0.89 20.42
N ASN A 5 8.71 0.87 21.32
CA ASN A 5 9.25 2.08 21.97
C ASN A 5 10.53 2.60 21.31
N LYS A 6 11.02 1.92 20.27
CA LYS A 6 12.17 2.38 19.51
C LYS A 6 11.71 3.48 18.56
N LYS A 7 12.33 4.66 18.63
CA LYS A 7 12.11 5.72 17.64
C LYS A 7 12.54 5.23 16.26
N ILE A 8 11.70 5.48 15.28
CA ILE A 8 11.92 5.12 13.88
C ILE A 8 13.03 6.01 13.32
N ARG A 9 14.05 5.42 12.70
CA ARG A 9 15.14 6.14 12.05
C ARG A 9 14.78 6.42 10.61
N ILE A 10 14.49 7.69 10.31
CA ILE A 10 14.07 8.12 8.98
C ILE A 10 15.23 8.83 8.29
N ALA A 11 15.64 8.30 7.14
CA ALA A 11 16.56 8.99 6.25
C ALA A 11 15.83 10.10 5.51
N ILE A 12 16.35 11.30 5.60
CA ILE A 12 15.90 12.48 4.84
C ILE A 12 16.97 12.81 3.82
N VAL A 13 16.67 12.58 2.54
CA VAL A 13 17.64 12.77 1.47
C VAL A 13 17.41 14.13 0.81
N LEU A 14 18.45 14.98 0.82
CA LEU A 14 18.40 16.30 0.22
C LEU A 14 19.02 16.28 -1.18
N ASP A 15 18.49 17.12 -2.05
CA ASP A 15 19.17 17.48 -3.29
C ASP A 15 20.28 18.49 -2.96
N GLU A 16 21.54 18.13 -3.22
CA GLU A 16 22.69 18.96 -2.90
C GLU A 16 22.66 20.33 -3.61
N ASN A 17 21.92 20.45 -4.70
CA ASN A 17 21.80 21.69 -5.48
C ASN A 17 20.54 22.50 -5.17
N SER A 18 19.67 22.01 -4.29
CA SER A 18 18.41 22.68 -3.97
C SER A 18 18.51 23.46 -2.66
N THR A 19 18.72 24.77 -2.74
CA THR A 19 18.69 25.68 -1.55
C THR A 19 17.41 25.51 -0.75
N HIS A 20 16.27 25.42 -1.43
CA HIS A 20 14.96 25.24 -0.80
C HIS A 20 14.84 23.96 0.05
N ALA A 21 15.52 22.88 -0.32
CA ALA A 21 15.52 21.65 0.47
C ALA A 21 16.18 21.86 1.85
N TYR A 22 17.23 22.67 1.91
CA TYR A 22 17.90 23.03 3.16
C TYR A 22 17.04 24.00 3.98
N ASP A 23 16.36 24.94 3.33
CA ASP A 23 15.43 25.85 4.00
C ASP A 23 14.33 25.07 4.73
N LEU A 24 13.73 24.07 4.05
CA LEU A 24 12.72 23.20 4.66
C LEU A 24 13.24 22.46 5.90
N ILE A 25 14.47 21.96 5.86
CA ILE A 25 15.08 21.29 7.01
C ILE A 25 15.28 22.27 8.16
N LEU A 26 15.86 23.44 7.87
CA LEU A 26 16.12 24.44 8.90
C LEU A 26 14.83 24.91 9.57
N GLU A 27 13.77 25.18 8.82
CA GLU A 27 12.48 25.61 9.35
C GLU A 27 11.72 24.49 10.08
N THR A 28 11.75 23.27 9.54
CA THR A 28 11.03 22.13 10.14
C THR A 28 11.56 21.79 11.52
N PHE A 29 12.89 21.80 11.70
CA PHE A 29 13.55 21.40 12.95
C PHE A 29 13.86 22.58 13.88
N LEU A 30 13.26 23.76 13.64
CA LEU A 30 13.19 24.83 14.63
C LEU A 30 12.39 24.41 15.86
N GLU A 31 11.35 23.58 15.64
CA GLU A 31 10.49 23.04 16.69
C GLU A 31 11.05 21.65 17.11
N PRO A 32 11.67 21.54 18.29
CA PRO A 32 12.30 20.29 18.71
C PRO A 32 11.32 19.17 19.04
N GLU A 33 10.04 19.48 19.22
CA GLU A 33 8.98 18.52 19.54
C GLU A 33 8.83 17.41 18.49
N ILE A 34 9.15 17.70 17.25
CA ILE A 34 9.12 16.70 16.17
C ILE A 34 10.15 15.59 16.39
N LEU A 35 11.22 15.86 17.14
CA LEU A 35 12.25 14.87 17.47
C LEU A 35 11.76 13.83 18.49
N GLU A 36 10.64 14.07 19.18
CA GLU A 36 10.10 13.12 20.15
C GLU A 36 9.54 11.86 19.47
N ILE A 37 9.08 11.98 18.22
CA ILE A 37 8.35 10.91 17.53
C ILE A 37 9.20 10.02 16.61
N PHE A 38 10.38 10.51 16.17
CA PHE A 38 11.29 9.77 15.30
C PHE A 38 12.73 10.30 15.41
N THR A 39 13.69 9.57 14.86
CA THR A 39 15.10 9.95 14.77
C THR A 39 15.41 10.37 13.33
N PRO A 40 15.56 11.66 13.03
CA PRO A 40 15.94 12.11 11.70
C PRO A 40 17.43 11.88 11.44
N VAL A 41 17.75 11.37 10.24
CA VAL A 41 19.11 11.29 9.71
C VAL A 41 19.11 11.97 8.34
N VAL A 42 19.61 13.18 8.28
CA VAL A 42 19.64 14.01 7.07
C VAL A 42 20.91 13.77 6.29
N TYR A 43 20.78 13.50 4.99
CA TYR A 43 21.89 13.28 4.06
C TYR A 43 21.97 14.43 3.08
N GLY A 44 23.07 15.16 3.09
CA GLY A 44 23.25 16.34 2.25
C GLY A 44 24.66 16.92 2.32
N SER A 45 24.83 18.13 1.81
CA SER A 45 26.08 18.89 1.88
C SER A 45 26.10 19.78 3.13
N LEU A 46 27.07 19.54 4.02
CA LEU A 46 27.26 20.37 5.20
C LEU A 46 27.61 21.85 4.83
N HIS A 47 28.28 22.03 3.69
CA HIS A 47 28.59 23.35 3.17
C HIS A 47 27.28 24.12 2.86
N MET A 48 26.36 23.50 2.14
CA MET A 48 25.06 24.11 1.81
C MET A 48 24.24 24.38 3.08
N LEU A 49 24.21 23.44 4.03
CA LEU A 49 23.49 23.64 5.29
C LEU A 49 24.01 24.90 6.04
N LYS A 50 25.31 25.09 6.11
CA LYS A 50 25.94 26.28 6.75
C LYS A 50 25.64 27.57 5.99
N GLN A 51 25.66 27.50 4.66
CA GLN A 51 25.37 28.65 3.80
C GLN A 51 23.93 29.10 4.00
N GLU A 52 22.96 28.19 3.91
CA GLU A 52 21.54 28.52 4.03
C GLU A 52 21.17 28.93 5.46
N SER A 53 21.75 28.30 6.48
CA SER A 53 21.61 28.73 7.87
C SER A 53 22.05 30.18 8.07
N SER A 54 23.17 30.57 7.45
CA SER A 54 23.68 31.93 7.51
C SER A 54 22.78 32.93 6.75
N ARG A 55 22.26 32.53 5.58
CA ARG A 55 21.35 33.33 4.74
C ARG A 55 20.03 33.60 5.46
N MET A 56 19.45 32.57 6.08
CA MET A 56 18.18 32.64 6.79
C MET A 56 18.31 33.20 8.23
N GLN A 57 19.52 33.36 8.73
CA GLN A 57 19.81 33.71 10.14
C GLN A 57 19.21 32.73 11.15
N ILE A 58 19.05 31.44 10.74
CA ILE A 58 18.54 30.36 11.56
C ILE A 58 19.72 29.57 12.12
N ARG A 59 19.81 29.48 13.45
CA ARG A 59 20.76 28.56 14.10
C ARG A 59 20.20 27.15 14.09
N TYR A 60 20.94 26.23 13.53
CA TYR A 60 20.59 24.80 13.59
C TYR A 60 21.37 24.10 14.72
N ASN A 61 20.71 23.15 15.36
CA ASN A 61 21.34 22.28 16.34
C ASN A 61 21.40 20.85 15.78
N ALA A 62 22.25 20.64 14.76
CA ALA A 62 22.43 19.34 14.15
C ALA A 62 23.72 18.70 14.63
N LEU A 63 23.64 17.42 15.01
CA LEU A 63 24.77 16.58 15.33
C LEU A 63 25.35 16.03 14.02
N ILE A 64 26.61 16.37 13.72
CA ILE A 64 27.29 15.85 12.53
C ILE A 64 27.79 14.45 12.83
N VAL A 65 27.29 13.46 12.10
CA VAL A 65 27.61 12.05 12.27
C VAL A 65 28.21 11.44 11.00
N GLY A 66 28.99 10.41 11.14
CA GLY A 66 29.60 9.74 10.00
C GLY A 66 28.63 8.83 9.22
N ASN A 67 27.64 8.27 9.91
CA ASN A 67 26.60 7.40 9.38
C ASN A 67 25.45 7.26 10.40
N ALA A 68 24.35 6.59 10.00
CA ALA A 68 23.16 6.41 10.84
C ALA A 68 23.41 5.57 12.12
N SER A 69 24.49 4.79 12.21
CA SER A 69 24.78 4.03 13.44
C SER A 69 25.18 4.93 14.63
N GLN A 70 25.65 6.13 14.34
CA GLN A 70 26.06 7.14 15.33
C GLN A 70 24.95 8.15 15.64
N ALA A 71 23.76 7.96 15.07
CA ALA A 71 22.66 8.88 15.25
C ALA A 71 22.15 8.88 16.69
N ASP A 72 22.01 10.08 17.25
CA ASP A 72 21.37 10.30 18.54
C ASP A 72 19.84 10.31 18.34
N PRO A 73 19.08 9.52 19.10
CA PRO A 73 17.62 9.46 18.98
C PRO A 73 16.90 10.78 19.24
N ASP A 74 17.49 11.69 20.00
CA ASP A 74 16.87 12.94 20.46
C ASP A 74 17.43 14.19 19.76
N ALA A 75 18.23 13.98 18.71
CA ALA A 75 18.85 15.07 17.96
C ALA A 75 18.57 15.01 16.46
N LEU A 76 18.66 16.16 15.80
CA LEU A 76 18.77 16.23 14.36
C LEU A 76 20.17 15.73 13.94
N ASN A 77 20.24 14.57 13.30
CA ASN A 77 21.50 14.02 12.83
C ASN A 77 21.75 14.41 11.39
N PHE A 78 22.98 14.79 11.06
CA PHE A 78 23.36 15.18 9.70
C PHE A 78 24.60 14.42 9.24
N VAL A 79 24.46 13.73 8.12
CA VAL A 79 25.54 13.01 7.43
C VAL A 79 26.02 13.85 6.26
N ASP A 80 27.25 14.32 6.34
CA ASP A 80 27.86 15.07 5.24
C ASP A 80 28.28 14.11 4.12
N LEU A 81 27.69 14.28 2.96
CA LEU A 81 27.94 13.41 1.82
C LEU A 81 29.31 13.63 1.19
N ASN A 82 29.89 14.86 1.27
CA ASN A 82 31.18 15.18 0.68
C ASN A 82 31.32 14.72 -0.79
N GLY A 83 30.30 14.94 -1.62
CA GLY A 83 30.24 14.53 -3.01
C GLY A 83 29.98 13.04 -3.23
N ARG A 84 29.70 12.25 -2.18
CA ARG A 84 29.26 10.85 -2.30
C ARG A 84 27.82 10.80 -2.82
N ASN A 85 27.51 9.76 -3.58
CA ASN A 85 26.13 9.55 -4.05
C ASN A 85 25.20 9.22 -2.87
N ALA A 86 24.22 10.09 -2.62
CA ALA A 86 23.26 9.93 -1.52
C ALA A 86 22.50 8.59 -1.58
N VAL A 87 22.10 8.18 -2.78
CA VAL A 87 21.34 6.93 -3.00
C VAL A 87 22.14 5.70 -2.58
N GLU A 88 23.43 5.67 -2.95
CA GLU A 88 24.31 4.55 -2.60
C GLU A 88 24.61 4.48 -1.11
N VAL A 89 24.83 5.64 -0.47
CA VAL A 89 25.10 5.72 0.97
C VAL A 89 23.87 5.22 1.73
N VAL A 90 22.71 5.77 1.44
CA VAL A 90 21.46 5.44 2.14
C VAL A 90 21.05 3.99 1.90
N LYS A 91 21.21 3.48 0.67
CA LYS A 91 20.96 2.06 0.36
C LYS A 91 21.82 1.13 1.22
N ARG A 92 23.13 1.39 1.29
CA ARG A 92 24.04 0.58 2.10
C ARG A 92 23.69 0.61 3.58
N GLU A 93 23.33 1.78 4.12
CA GLU A 93 22.97 1.91 5.52
C GLU A 93 21.61 1.26 5.82
N PHE A 94 20.70 1.27 4.87
CA PHE A 94 19.45 0.53 4.98
C PHE A 94 19.66 -1.00 4.95
N GLU A 95 20.51 -1.50 4.04
CA GLU A 95 20.88 -2.92 3.97
C GLU A 95 21.58 -3.43 5.25
N ALA A 96 22.18 -2.50 6.02
CA ALA A 96 22.79 -2.76 7.31
C ALA A 96 21.82 -2.57 8.51
N ASP A 97 20.50 -2.46 8.28
CA ASP A 97 19.46 -2.23 9.31
C ASP A 97 19.69 -0.97 10.17
N LEU A 98 20.39 0.02 9.63
CA LEU A 98 20.64 1.29 10.31
C LEU A 98 19.51 2.32 10.09
N LEU A 99 18.66 2.10 9.09
CA LEU A 99 17.56 2.97 8.70
C LEU A 99 16.26 2.15 8.57
N ASP A 100 15.16 2.75 8.96
CA ASP A 100 13.85 2.09 8.95
C ASP A 100 12.98 2.56 7.78
N ALA A 101 13.13 3.83 7.35
CA ALA A 101 12.33 4.43 6.27
C ALA A 101 13.04 5.64 5.64
N PHE A 102 12.48 6.15 4.53
CA PHE A 102 12.97 7.36 3.87
C PHE A 102 11.88 8.40 3.66
N VAL A 103 12.25 9.66 3.82
CA VAL A 103 11.52 10.81 3.30
C VAL A 103 12.43 11.53 2.32
N VAL A 104 11.92 11.71 1.10
CA VAL A 104 12.64 12.40 0.04
C VAL A 104 12.09 13.81 -0.07
N VAL A 105 12.90 14.80 0.22
CA VAL A 105 12.59 16.21 -0.06
C VAL A 105 12.57 16.40 -1.57
N PRO A 106 11.74 17.31 -2.13
CA PRO A 106 11.59 17.47 -3.58
C PRO A 106 12.92 17.48 -4.30
N MET A 107 13.16 16.43 -5.07
CA MET A 107 14.39 16.18 -5.80
C MET A 107 14.10 16.13 -7.30
N SER A 108 15.16 16.15 -8.10
CA SER A 108 15.04 15.82 -9.51
C SER A 108 14.33 14.47 -9.67
N ARG A 109 13.56 14.33 -10.75
CA ARG A 109 12.90 13.04 -11.09
C ARG A 109 13.89 11.88 -11.15
N GLU A 110 15.10 12.17 -11.57
CA GLU A 110 16.16 11.19 -11.71
C GLU A 110 16.56 10.58 -10.36
N ILE A 111 16.86 11.39 -9.36
CA ILE A 111 17.24 10.92 -8.02
C ILE A 111 16.07 10.18 -7.35
N THR A 112 14.84 10.69 -7.49
CA THR A 112 13.65 10.00 -6.97
C THR A 112 13.48 8.62 -7.62
N ASN A 113 13.72 8.50 -8.93
CA ASN A 113 13.64 7.22 -9.63
C ASN A 113 14.80 6.29 -9.24
N GLN A 114 16.00 6.83 -9.06
CA GLN A 114 17.15 6.06 -8.59
C GLN A 114 16.90 5.49 -7.20
N LEU A 115 16.36 6.26 -6.26
CA LEU A 115 15.97 5.78 -4.93
C LEU A 115 14.90 4.68 -5.01
N ARG A 116 13.85 4.87 -5.84
CA ARG A 116 12.82 3.85 -6.04
C ARG A 116 13.38 2.55 -6.62
N ASN A 117 14.36 2.63 -7.52
CA ASN A 117 14.98 1.47 -8.15
C ASN A 117 16.05 0.82 -7.25
N ALA A 118 16.72 1.61 -6.39
CA ALA A 118 17.73 1.12 -5.47
C ALA A 118 17.13 0.33 -4.28
N VAL A 119 15.85 0.54 -4.03
CA VAL A 119 15.14 -0.08 -2.91
C VAL A 119 14.78 -1.53 -3.24
N ILE A 120 15.32 -2.43 -2.45
CA ILE A 120 15.11 -3.87 -2.62
C ILE A 120 13.69 -4.24 -2.17
N PRO A 121 12.95 -5.06 -2.95
CA PRO A 121 11.68 -5.61 -2.51
C PRO A 121 11.81 -6.35 -1.18
N ASN A 122 10.81 -6.20 -0.30
CA ASN A 122 10.77 -6.88 0.99
C ASN A 122 11.07 -8.38 0.85
N PRO A 123 12.01 -8.96 1.60
CA PRO A 123 12.35 -10.38 1.53
C PRO A 123 11.17 -11.33 1.78
N VAL A 124 10.15 -10.90 2.53
CA VAL A 124 8.89 -11.66 2.71
C VAL A 124 8.11 -11.78 1.40
N LEU A 125 8.29 -10.83 0.47
CA LEU A 125 7.66 -10.80 -0.86
C LEU A 125 8.46 -11.55 -1.93
N LYS A 126 9.73 -11.89 -1.67
CA LYS A 126 10.64 -12.55 -2.63
C LYS A 126 10.12 -13.87 -3.19
N ARG A 127 9.06 -14.44 -2.63
CA ARG A 127 8.52 -15.72 -3.10
C ARG A 127 7.61 -15.66 -4.31
N GLN A 128 7.15 -14.48 -4.76
CA GLN A 128 6.15 -14.40 -5.82
C GLN A 128 6.38 -13.39 -6.96
N GLU A 129 7.29 -12.40 -6.84
CA GLU A 129 7.35 -11.36 -7.86
C GLU A 129 8.78 -10.85 -8.08
N ASN A 130 9.40 -11.34 -9.16
CA ASN A 130 10.76 -10.92 -9.57
C ASN A 130 10.82 -9.51 -10.21
N ASP A 131 9.68 -8.79 -10.36
CA ASP A 131 9.61 -7.51 -11.09
C ASP A 131 8.67 -6.48 -10.43
N ILE A 132 8.62 -6.39 -9.09
CA ILE A 132 7.81 -5.35 -8.46
C ILE A 132 8.48 -4.00 -8.66
N LYS A 133 7.96 -3.22 -9.60
CA LYS A 133 8.30 -1.79 -9.72
C LYS A 133 7.40 -1.01 -8.76
N ALA A 134 8.03 -0.10 -7.99
CA ALA A 134 7.25 0.83 -7.17
C ALA A 134 6.24 1.59 -8.05
N ILE A 135 5.01 1.68 -7.58
CA ILE A 135 4.00 2.55 -8.17
C ILE A 135 3.84 3.80 -7.31
N PRO A 136 3.82 5.00 -7.89
CA PRO A 136 3.53 6.20 -7.14
C PRO A 136 2.03 6.23 -6.81
N LEU A 137 1.73 6.26 -5.53
CA LEU A 137 0.39 6.47 -5.00
C LEU A 137 0.32 7.89 -4.45
N MET A 138 -0.37 8.76 -5.16
CA MET A 138 -0.61 10.14 -4.75
C MET A 138 -1.80 10.18 -3.78
N CYS A 139 -1.58 10.70 -2.59
CA CYS A 139 -2.56 10.72 -1.52
C CYS A 139 -2.85 12.16 -1.09
N THR A 140 -4.12 12.51 -1.02
CA THR A 140 -4.67 13.65 -0.29
C THR A 140 -5.66 13.14 0.75
N ASN A 141 -6.27 14.02 1.52
CA ASN A 141 -7.32 13.64 2.46
C ASN A 141 -8.55 13.02 1.78
N GLN A 142 -8.82 13.40 0.52
CA GLN A 142 -10.04 13.00 -0.20
C GLN A 142 -9.78 11.98 -1.31
N LEU A 143 -8.57 11.92 -1.86
CA LEU A 143 -8.26 11.10 -3.03
C LEU A 143 -6.93 10.35 -2.86
N ARG A 144 -6.96 9.06 -3.18
CA ARG A 144 -5.76 8.25 -3.40
C ARG A 144 -5.78 7.75 -4.82
N VAL A 145 -4.77 8.12 -5.59
CA VAL A 145 -4.73 7.79 -7.03
C VAL A 145 -3.36 7.31 -7.46
N ALA A 146 -3.37 6.24 -8.24
CA ALA A 146 -2.19 5.68 -8.91
C ALA A 146 -2.46 5.54 -10.41
N TYR A 147 -1.42 5.24 -11.19
CA TYR A 147 -1.54 5.10 -12.65
C TYR A 147 -0.80 3.89 -13.20
N VAL A 148 -1.24 3.42 -14.37
CA VAL A 148 -0.65 2.26 -15.05
C VAL A 148 0.61 2.64 -15.81
N VAL A 149 0.59 3.70 -16.62
CA VAL A 149 1.75 4.16 -17.41
C VAL A 149 2.09 5.61 -17.12
N ALA A 150 3.38 5.97 -17.26
CA ALA A 150 3.86 7.29 -16.86
C ALA A 150 3.54 8.40 -17.88
N GLY A 151 3.11 8.07 -19.10
CA GLY A 151 2.80 9.07 -20.13
C GLY A 151 2.01 8.50 -21.28
N ASN A 152 1.41 9.41 -22.07
CA ASN A 152 0.59 9.06 -23.22
C ASN A 152 1.36 8.34 -24.35
N ASN A 153 2.68 8.51 -24.42
CA ASN A 153 3.54 7.82 -25.37
C ASN A 153 3.82 6.34 -24.99
N GLU A 154 3.40 5.93 -23.79
CA GLU A 154 3.60 4.58 -23.25
C GLU A 154 2.32 3.74 -23.27
N THR A 155 1.35 4.08 -24.13
CA THR A 155 0.07 3.35 -24.21
C THR A 155 0.24 1.86 -24.49
N SER A 156 1.33 1.47 -25.17
CA SER A 156 1.70 0.06 -25.34
C SER A 156 1.93 -0.69 -24.01
N GLY A 157 2.20 0.04 -22.93
CA GLY A 157 2.31 -0.50 -21.57
C GLY A 157 0.96 -0.74 -20.89
N ILE A 158 -0.16 -0.31 -21.48
CA ILE A 158 -1.50 -0.59 -20.98
C ILE A 158 -1.90 -2.00 -21.43
N THR A 159 -1.46 -2.99 -20.67
CA THR A 159 -1.78 -4.40 -20.88
C THR A 159 -2.55 -4.95 -19.70
N ALA A 160 -3.31 -6.02 -19.91
CA ALA A 160 -4.07 -6.67 -18.84
C ALA A 160 -3.17 -7.05 -17.66
N ASP A 161 -2.01 -7.64 -17.93
CA ASP A 161 -1.05 -8.05 -16.90
C ASP A 161 -0.50 -6.85 -16.10
N ASN A 162 -0.19 -5.73 -16.77
CA ASN A 162 0.30 -4.54 -16.08
C ASN A 162 -0.79 -3.89 -15.19
N ILE A 163 -2.04 -3.86 -15.70
CA ILE A 163 -3.20 -3.40 -14.90
C ILE A 163 -3.38 -4.29 -13.68
N GLU A 164 -3.40 -5.61 -13.87
CA GLU A 164 -3.56 -6.57 -12.79
C GLU A 164 -2.46 -6.44 -11.72
N ASN A 165 -1.21 -6.40 -12.15
CA ASN A 165 -0.08 -6.26 -11.23
C ASN A 165 -0.16 -4.97 -10.41
N LYS A 166 -0.45 -3.85 -11.06
CA LYS A 166 -0.57 -2.57 -10.35
C LYS A 166 -1.79 -2.49 -9.45
N ALA A 167 -2.92 -3.05 -9.86
CA ALA A 167 -4.09 -3.15 -9.00
C ALA A 167 -3.83 -4.01 -7.75
N ARG A 168 -3.09 -5.13 -7.89
CA ARG A 168 -2.69 -5.99 -6.76
C ARG A 168 -1.74 -5.25 -5.80
N ILE A 169 -0.74 -4.54 -6.33
CA ILE A 169 0.17 -3.72 -5.52
C ILE A 169 -0.62 -2.65 -4.77
N LEU A 170 -1.52 -1.93 -5.47
CA LEU A 170 -2.35 -0.90 -4.89
C LEU A 170 -3.24 -1.45 -3.77
N HIS A 171 -3.99 -2.52 -4.04
CA HIS A 171 -4.86 -3.17 -3.06
C HIS A 171 -4.08 -3.63 -1.81
N ARG A 172 -2.90 -4.22 -2.01
CA ARG A 172 -2.04 -4.64 -0.90
C ARG A 172 -1.53 -3.45 -0.09
N THR A 173 -1.12 -2.36 -0.74
CA THR A 173 -0.67 -1.14 -0.09
C THR A 173 -1.78 -0.53 0.75
N LEU A 174 -3.01 -0.46 0.23
CA LEU A 174 -4.16 0.01 0.98
C LEU A 174 -4.40 -0.81 2.26
N ARG A 175 -4.29 -2.12 2.18
CA ARG A 175 -4.46 -3.00 3.35
C ARG A 175 -3.33 -2.89 4.36
N ARG A 176 -2.09 -3.01 3.89
CA ARG A 176 -0.90 -3.12 4.73
C ARG A 176 -0.43 -1.78 5.26
N ASP A 177 -0.35 -0.79 4.37
CA ASP A 177 0.28 0.49 4.65
C ASP A 177 -0.74 1.51 5.17
N LEU A 178 -1.99 1.45 4.68
CA LEU A 178 -3.04 2.41 5.00
C LEU A 178 -4.19 1.81 5.83
N ARG A 179 -4.05 0.56 6.30
CA ARG A 179 -4.99 -0.14 7.21
C ARG A 179 -6.44 -0.18 6.75
N GLN A 180 -6.65 -0.30 5.44
CA GLN A 180 -7.99 -0.52 4.90
C GLN A 180 -8.29 -2.03 4.90
N ASP A 181 -9.26 -2.50 5.65
CA ASP A 181 -9.53 -3.94 5.80
C ASP A 181 -9.99 -4.59 4.49
N ASN A 182 -10.89 -3.94 3.78
CA ASN A 182 -11.45 -4.43 2.52
C ASN A 182 -11.49 -3.31 1.46
N PRO A 183 -10.33 -2.84 0.97
CA PRO A 183 -10.27 -1.66 0.13
C PRO A 183 -10.91 -1.87 -1.22
N ARG A 184 -11.74 -0.91 -1.63
CA ARG A 184 -12.39 -0.85 -2.93
C ARG A 184 -11.56 0.01 -3.88
N VAL A 185 -11.12 -0.56 -4.99
CA VAL A 185 -10.32 0.12 -6.00
C VAL A 185 -11.14 0.35 -7.25
N ALA A 186 -11.26 1.61 -7.68
CA ALA A 186 -11.84 1.94 -8.97
C ALA A 186 -10.77 1.88 -10.07
N ILE A 187 -11.10 1.29 -11.20
CA ILE A 187 -10.26 1.29 -12.41
C ILE A 187 -10.96 2.15 -13.46
N LEU A 188 -10.24 3.15 -13.98
CA LEU A 188 -10.81 4.08 -14.95
C LEU A 188 -10.48 3.66 -16.38
N SER A 189 -11.28 4.16 -17.33
CA SER A 189 -11.03 4.03 -18.77
C SER A 189 -9.83 4.88 -19.20
N LEU A 190 -9.22 4.51 -20.34
CA LEU A 190 -8.25 5.37 -20.98
C LEU A 190 -8.92 6.57 -21.64
N ASN A 191 -10.05 6.33 -22.31
CA ASN A 191 -10.81 7.36 -23.00
C ASN A 191 -11.78 8.07 -22.02
N PRO A 192 -12.06 9.36 -22.26
CA PRO A 192 -12.98 10.12 -21.40
C PRO A 192 -14.37 9.48 -21.32
N GLU A 193 -14.85 8.94 -22.44
CA GLU A 193 -16.13 8.24 -22.56
C GLU A 193 -15.90 6.80 -23.02
N ILE A 194 -16.62 5.86 -22.43
CA ILE A 194 -16.60 4.46 -22.88
C ILE A 194 -17.62 4.33 -24.03
N LYS A 195 -17.09 4.18 -25.24
CA LYS A 195 -17.93 3.90 -26.40
C LYS A 195 -18.11 2.39 -26.55
N PRO A 196 -19.28 1.92 -27.02
CA PRO A 196 -19.54 0.52 -27.31
C PRO A 196 -18.85 0.09 -28.62
N ASP A 197 -17.54 0.22 -28.69
CA ASP A 197 -16.71 -0.26 -29.80
C ASP A 197 -16.00 -1.54 -29.31
N GLU A 198 -16.31 -2.65 -29.98
CA GLU A 198 -15.73 -3.97 -29.66
C GLU A 198 -14.19 -3.97 -29.71
N ASN A 199 -13.58 -3.07 -30.47
CA ASN A 199 -12.13 -2.93 -30.57
C ASN A 199 -11.53 -1.92 -29.59
N SER A 200 -12.34 -1.37 -28.69
CA SER A 200 -11.85 -0.40 -27.70
C SER A 200 -10.92 -1.08 -26.69
N ILE A 201 -9.91 -0.35 -26.20
CA ILE A 201 -9.01 -0.82 -25.15
C ILE A 201 -9.74 -1.14 -23.86
N GLU A 202 -10.85 -0.45 -23.61
CA GLU A 202 -11.72 -0.67 -22.46
C GLU A 202 -12.31 -2.07 -22.46
N LEU A 203 -12.78 -2.56 -23.61
CA LEU A 203 -13.41 -3.88 -23.74
C LEU A 203 -12.41 -4.99 -23.98
N GLN A 204 -11.31 -4.72 -24.70
CA GLN A 204 -10.32 -5.74 -25.06
C GLN A 204 -9.25 -5.97 -23.97
N VAL A 205 -8.95 -4.96 -23.16
CA VAL A 205 -7.85 -5.02 -22.20
C VAL A 205 -8.32 -4.76 -20.76
N ILE A 206 -9.01 -3.63 -20.53
CA ILE A 206 -9.31 -3.18 -19.17
C ILE A 206 -10.39 -4.04 -18.53
N ALA A 207 -11.53 -4.29 -19.20
CA ALA A 207 -12.63 -5.08 -18.66
C ALA A 207 -12.23 -6.54 -18.36
N PRO A 208 -11.47 -7.25 -19.21
CA PRO A 208 -10.93 -8.56 -18.89
C PRO A 208 -10.00 -8.58 -17.67
N ALA A 209 -9.13 -7.56 -17.52
CA ALA A 209 -8.25 -7.43 -16.36
C ALA A 209 -9.07 -7.24 -15.06
N VAL A 210 -10.11 -6.38 -15.10
CA VAL A 210 -11.04 -6.19 -13.97
C VAL A 210 -11.72 -7.52 -13.62
N SER A 211 -12.28 -8.21 -14.61
CA SER A 211 -12.97 -9.49 -14.40
C SER A 211 -12.05 -10.56 -13.76
N LYS A 212 -10.81 -10.61 -14.21
CA LYS A 212 -9.82 -11.55 -13.66
C LYS A 212 -9.46 -11.21 -12.21
N LEU A 213 -9.29 -9.94 -11.88
CA LEU A 213 -9.04 -9.48 -10.51
C LEU A 213 -10.21 -9.82 -9.58
N VAL A 214 -11.44 -9.54 -9.99
CA VAL A 214 -12.67 -9.88 -9.23
C VAL A 214 -12.74 -11.39 -8.97
N ASN A 215 -12.49 -12.21 -9.99
CA ASN A 215 -12.48 -13.68 -9.86
C ASN A 215 -11.40 -14.19 -8.90
N THR A 216 -10.32 -13.40 -8.66
CA THR A 216 -9.29 -13.72 -7.66
C THR A 216 -9.59 -13.15 -6.28
N GLY A 217 -10.78 -12.56 -6.06
CA GLY A 217 -11.23 -12.05 -4.78
C GLY A 217 -10.70 -10.65 -4.42
N ILE A 218 -10.21 -9.89 -5.41
CA ILE A 218 -9.76 -8.51 -5.18
C ILE A 218 -10.92 -7.56 -5.52
N PRO A 219 -11.37 -6.69 -4.58
CA PRO A 219 -12.48 -5.78 -4.78
C PRO A 219 -12.09 -4.61 -5.70
N VAL A 220 -12.09 -4.86 -7.00
CA VAL A 220 -11.88 -3.84 -8.04
C VAL A 220 -13.16 -3.66 -8.85
N PHE A 221 -13.39 -2.44 -9.32
CA PHE A 221 -14.61 -2.05 -10.01
C PHE A 221 -14.27 -1.19 -11.22
N GLY A 222 -14.99 -1.36 -12.31
CA GLY A 222 -14.79 -0.60 -13.54
C GLY A 222 -14.83 -1.48 -14.80
N PRO A 223 -14.34 -1.00 -15.95
CA PRO A 223 -13.83 0.36 -16.14
C PRO A 223 -14.91 1.43 -16.01
N TYR A 224 -14.61 2.55 -15.36
CA TYR A 224 -15.47 3.70 -15.30
C TYR A 224 -15.02 4.76 -16.30
N SER A 225 -15.99 5.46 -16.90
CA SER A 225 -15.71 6.67 -17.68
C SER A 225 -14.99 7.69 -16.80
N TYR A 226 -13.84 8.19 -17.28
CA TYR A 226 -13.03 9.14 -16.52
C TYR A 226 -13.80 10.42 -16.17
N ALA A 227 -14.55 10.98 -17.13
CA ALA A 227 -15.31 12.21 -16.93
C ALA A 227 -16.43 12.00 -15.91
N ASP A 228 -17.32 11.05 -16.14
CA ASP A 228 -18.47 10.78 -15.27
C ASP A 228 -18.06 10.42 -13.84
N PHE A 229 -16.91 9.76 -13.68
CA PHE A 229 -16.45 9.27 -12.38
C PHE A 229 -16.16 10.41 -11.40
N PHE A 230 -15.52 11.48 -11.88
CA PHE A 230 -15.23 12.64 -11.04
C PHE A 230 -16.39 13.63 -11.00
N GLU A 231 -17.10 13.87 -12.11
CA GLU A 231 -18.24 14.78 -12.17
C GLU A 231 -19.38 14.34 -11.22
N THR A 232 -19.62 13.04 -11.13
CA THR A 232 -20.69 12.50 -10.26
C THR A 232 -20.25 12.27 -8.81
N GLY A 233 -19.00 12.57 -8.46
CA GLY A 233 -18.46 12.34 -7.12
C GLY A 233 -18.28 10.86 -6.75
N LYS A 234 -18.31 9.94 -7.72
CA LYS A 234 -18.15 8.49 -7.47
C LYS A 234 -16.83 8.13 -6.77
N HIS A 235 -15.79 8.94 -6.96
CA HIS A 235 -14.50 8.74 -6.32
C HIS A 235 -14.57 8.64 -4.77
N LEU A 236 -15.55 9.30 -4.15
CA LEU A 236 -15.77 9.26 -2.70
C LEU A 236 -16.24 7.88 -2.19
N SER A 237 -16.68 6.99 -3.09
CA SER A 237 -17.11 5.63 -2.75
C SER A 237 -15.99 4.59 -2.82
N PHE A 238 -14.76 5.02 -3.11
CA PHE A 238 -13.60 4.15 -3.29
C PHE A 238 -12.44 4.58 -2.41
N ASP A 239 -11.66 3.61 -1.98
CA ASP A 239 -10.46 3.86 -1.16
C ASP A 239 -9.27 4.29 -2.00
N ALA A 240 -9.23 3.89 -3.28
CA ALA A 240 -8.25 4.37 -4.26
C ALA A 240 -8.76 4.22 -5.69
N VAL A 241 -8.11 4.96 -6.58
CA VAL A 241 -8.38 4.98 -8.02
C VAL A 241 -7.12 4.59 -8.78
N LEU A 242 -7.25 3.68 -9.74
CA LEU A 242 -6.21 3.33 -10.69
C LEU A 242 -6.59 3.88 -12.07
N THR A 243 -5.84 4.88 -12.52
CA THR A 243 -5.99 5.48 -13.85
C THR A 243 -5.06 4.82 -14.85
N MET A 244 -5.30 4.99 -16.14
CA MET A 244 -4.43 4.43 -17.16
C MET A 244 -3.15 5.23 -17.32
N THR A 245 -3.23 6.56 -17.30
CA THR A 245 -2.08 7.44 -17.48
C THR A 245 -1.83 8.34 -16.26
N ARG A 246 -0.61 8.85 -16.17
CA ARG A 246 -0.22 9.78 -15.10
C ARG A 246 -1.02 11.08 -15.15
N GLU A 247 -1.30 11.59 -16.34
CA GLU A 247 -2.05 12.83 -16.53
C GLU A 247 -3.46 12.71 -15.98
N GLN A 248 -4.11 11.55 -16.20
CA GLN A 248 -5.42 11.25 -15.62
C GLN A 248 -5.39 11.20 -14.08
N ALA A 249 -4.28 10.75 -13.48
CA ALA A 249 -4.13 10.73 -12.05
C ALA A 249 -3.80 12.11 -11.47
N GLN A 250 -2.92 12.85 -12.15
CA GLN A 250 -2.39 14.10 -11.67
C GLN A 250 -3.43 15.24 -11.70
N ALA A 251 -4.28 15.30 -12.71
CA ALA A 251 -5.27 16.37 -12.83
C ALA A 251 -6.26 16.43 -11.64
N PRO A 252 -6.98 15.35 -11.29
CA PRO A 252 -7.87 15.38 -10.12
C PRO A 252 -7.12 15.51 -8.80
N PHE A 253 -5.92 14.92 -8.70
CA PHE A 253 -5.08 15.07 -7.54
C PHE A 253 -4.73 16.54 -7.27
N LEU A 254 -4.26 17.27 -8.28
CA LEU A 254 -3.92 18.68 -8.14
C LEU A 254 -5.14 19.56 -7.86
N SER A 255 -6.31 19.21 -8.42
CA SER A 255 -7.54 19.97 -8.17
C SER A 255 -8.06 19.82 -6.73
N MET A 256 -7.74 18.69 -6.07
CA MET A 256 -8.12 18.39 -4.69
C MET A 256 -6.99 18.61 -3.68
N TYR A 257 -5.83 19.07 -4.16
CA TYR A 257 -4.67 19.34 -3.32
C TYR A 257 -4.81 20.70 -2.64
N GLU A 258 -5.00 20.67 -1.34
CA GLU A 258 -5.15 21.88 -0.48
C GLU A 258 -3.86 22.21 0.30
N GLY A 259 -2.70 21.83 -0.23
CA GLY A 259 -1.41 22.00 0.46
C GLY A 259 -0.94 20.76 1.23
N ASN A 260 -1.84 19.84 1.53
CA ASN A 260 -1.55 18.60 2.26
C ASN A 260 -1.67 17.40 1.33
N GLY A 261 -0.54 16.80 0.99
CA GLY A 261 -0.51 15.61 0.16
C GLY A 261 0.87 15.00 0.08
N VAL A 262 0.90 13.70 -0.11
CA VAL A 262 2.15 12.92 -0.19
C VAL A 262 2.12 11.98 -1.39
N VAL A 263 3.31 11.60 -1.84
CA VAL A 263 3.47 10.54 -2.85
C VAL A 263 4.15 9.35 -2.19
N LEU A 264 3.38 8.31 -1.95
CA LEU A 264 3.87 7.06 -1.39
C LEU A 264 4.40 6.16 -2.50
N ALA A 265 5.59 5.63 -2.35
CA ALA A 265 6.11 4.59 -3.24
C ALA A 265 5.54 3.22 -2.80
N ALA A 266 4.41 2.84 -3.42
CA ALA A 266 3.72 1.59 -3.11
C ALA A 266 4.46 0.37 -3.70
N GLY A 267 4.39 -0.76 -3.01
CA GLY A 267 4.92 -2.04 -3.50
C GLY A 267 6.39 -2.29 -3.20
N ILE A 268 7.10 -1.36 -2.58
CA ILE A 268 8.52 -1.52 -2.24
C ILE A 268 8.78 -1.41 -0.74
N SER A 269 9.92 -1.92 -0.34
CA SER A 269 10.54 -1.71 0.96
C SER A 269 12.00 -1.32 0.73
N PRO A 270 12.51 -0.31 1.38
CA PRO A 270 11.89 0.50 2.42
C PRO A 270 10.81 1.44 1.89
N LEU A 271 10.06 1.99 2.81
CA LEU A 271 9.07 3.00 2.52
C LEU A 271 9.75 4.28 2.00
N VAL A 272 9.24 4.80 0.88
CA VAL A 272 9.64 6.11 0.34
C VAL A 272 8.40 6.99 0.28
N VAL A 273 8.43 8.08 1.03
CA VAL A 273 7.37 9.10 1.02
C VAL A 273 8.03 10.43 0.68
N SER A 274 7.47 11.15 -0.26
CA SER A 274 7.97 12.46 -0.64
C SER A 274 6.87 13.51 -0.59
N PRO A 275 7.20 14.75 -0.23
CA PRO A 275 6.28 15.86 -0.36
C PRO A 275 5.80 16.03 -1.79
N VAL A 276 4.59 16.52 -1.95
CA VAL A 276 4.05 16.83 -3.27
C VAL A 276 4.76 18.05 -3.83
N LYS A 277 5.31 17.90 -5.04
CA LYS A 277 5.81 19.03 -5.82
C LYS A 277 4.74 19.43 -6.82
N LEU A 278 4.23 20.63 -6.70
CA LEU A 278 3.38 21.24 -7.71
C LEU A 278 4.28 21.76 -8.85
N ASP A 279 3.84 21.59 -10.10
CA ASP A 279 4.56 22.16 -11.26
C ASP A 279 4.50 23.70 -11.18
N GLY A 280 5.66 24.34 -11.35
CA GLY A 280 5.85 25.79 -11.22
C GLY A 280 6.73 26.15 -10.04
N ASP A 281 6.68 27.40 -9.60
CA ASP A 281 7.45 27.89 -8.44
C ASP A 281 6.93 27.40 -7.09
N ASN A 282 5.92 26.54 -7.07
CA ASN A 282 5.36 25.95 -5.88
C ASN A 282 6.27 24.81 -5.38
N ASN A 283 7.19 25.18 -4.55
CA ASN A 283 8.03 24.24 -3.81
C ASN A 283 7.22 23.61 -2.66
N ALA A 284 7.71 22.46 -2.15
CA ALA A 284 7.14 21.90 -0.93
C ALA A 284 7.21 22.90 0.21
N THR A 285 6.15 22.98 1.01
CA THR A 285 6.08 23.81 2.20
C THR A 285 6.55 23.03 3.43
N VAL A 286 6.85 23.72 4.53
CA VAL A 286 7.17 23.08 5.81
C VAL A 286 6.04 22.14 6.24
N ASP A 287 4.79 22.56 6.05
CA ASP A 287 3.63 21.75 6.43
C ASP A 287 3.52 20.50 5.57
N SER A 288 3.72 20.60 4.24
CA SER A 288 3.71 19.41 3.37
C SER A 288 4.88 18.47 3.66
N PHE A 289 6.01 18.99 4.10
CA PHE A 289 7.15 18.16 4.50
C PHE A 289 6.90 17.45 5.83
N ARG A 290 6.32 18.14 6.82
CA ARG A 290 5.88 17.53 8.08
C ARG A 290 4.83 16.46 7.85
N GLU A 291 3.88 16.70 6.95
CA GLU A 291 2.88 15.70 6.55
C GLU A 291 3.54 14.44 5.97
N ALA A 292 4.57 14.59 5.12
CA ALA A 292 5.31 13.47 4.59
C ALA A 292 6.04 12.67 5.70
N ILE A 293 6.57 13.34 6.72
CA ILE A 293 7.20 12.70 7.87
C ILE A 293 6.15 11.90 8.67
N TYR A 294 5.01 12.52 8.99
CA TYR A 294 3.93 11.85 9.73
C TYR A 294 3.37 10.67 8.95
N ALA A 295 3.10 10.84 7.66
CA ALA A 295 2.66 9.75 6.79
C ALA A 295 3.67 8.60 6.76
N CYS A 296 4.97 8.92 6.71
CA CYS A 296 6.05 7.94 6.76
C CYS A 296 6.03 7.12 8.05
N ILE A 297 5.87 7.78 9.19
CA ILE A 297 5.78 7.14 10.52
C ILE A 297 4.55 6.23 10.60
N ASP A 298 3.40 6.72 10.16
CA ASP A 298 2.13 6.00 10.23
C ASP A 298 2.15 4.76 9.34
N VAL A 299 2.69 4.88 8.12
CA VAL A 299 2.81 3.75 7.21
C VAL A 299 3.82 2.72 7.73
N TYR A 300 4.96 3.16 8.30
CA TYR A 300 5.93 2.24 8.92
C TYR A 300 5.27 1.45 10.06
N ARG A 301 4.58 2.13 10.98
CA ARG A 301 3.84 1.49 12.09
C ARG A 301 2.76 0.55 11.57
N SER A 302 2.02 0.96 10.55
CA SER A 302 0.98 0.13 9.93
C SER A 302 1.55 -1.16 9.35
N ARG A 303 2.70 -1.08 8.65
CA ARG A 303 3.42 -2.26 8.15
C ARG A 303 3.85 -3.19 9.27
N TYR A 304 4.46 -2.63 10.31
CA TYR A 304 4.92 -3.41 11.46
C TYR A 304 3.77 -4.23 12.07
N PHE A 305 2.63 -3.60 12.35
CA PHE A 305 1.48 -4.30 12.92
C PHE A 305 0.82 -5.29 11.95
N PHE A 306 0.81 -4.98 10.66
CA PHE A 306 0.28 -5.89 9.65
C PHE A 306 1.15 -7.13 9.48
N ASP A 307 2.46 -6.97 9.50
CA ASP A 307 3.41 -8.05 9.26
C ASP A 307 3.68 -8.89 10.53
N LEU A 308 3.48 -8.34 11.73
CA LEU A 308 3.77 -8.98 13.01
C LEU A 308 3.18 -10.40 13.15
N PRO A 309 1.91 -10.68 12.80
CA PRO A 309 1.35 -12.03 12.87
C PRO A 309 2.00 -13.05 11.92
N TYR A 310 2.73 -12.56 10.91
CA TYR A 310 3.41 -13.41 9.92
C TYR A 310 4.89 -13.66 10.26
N VAL A 311 5.49 -12.82 11.11
CA VAL A 311 6.89 -12.98 11.57
C VAL A 311 6.95 -14.07 12.63
N ASP A 312 6.03 -14.07 13.57
CA ASP A 312 5.89 -15.10 14.59
C ASP A 312 4.42 -15.59 14.61
N PRO A 313 4.03 -16.39 13.62
CA PRO A 313 2.69 -16.91 13.58
C PRO A 313 2.47 -17.80 14.79
N LEU A 314 1.46 -17.48 15.60
CA LEU A 314 0.99 -18.39 16.64
C LEU A 314 0.96 -19.79 16.05
N SER A 315 1.64 -20.74 16.71
CA SER A 315 1.63 -22.13 16.28
C SER A 315 0.17 -22.50 16.05
N LYS A 316 -0.16 -22.86 14.79
CA LYS A 316 -1.50 -23.36 14.52
C LYS A 316 -1.70 -24.45 15.54
N LEU A 317 -2.67 -24.29 16.44
CA LEU A 317 -3.22 -25.39 17.19
C LEU A 317 -3.80 -26.34 16.14
N TYR A 318 -2.90 -27.15 15.56
CA TYR A 318 -3.30 -28.34 14.87
C TYR A 318 -3.95 -29.16 15.97
N HIS A 319 -5.26 -29.14 16.04
CA HIS A 319 -5.94 -30.29 16.57
C HIS A 319 -5.53 -31.40 15.62
N GLU A 320 -4.58 -32.24 16.09
CA GLU A 320 -4.38 -33.55 15.46
C GLU A 320 -5.77 -34.05 15.15
N ARG A 321 -5.99 -34.45 13.89
CA ARG A 321 -7.24 -35.09 13.51
C ARG A 321 -7.41 -36.20 14.52
N ARG A 322 -8.34 -36.01 15.46
CA ARG A 322 -8.67 -37.00 16.45
C ARG A 322 -8.95 -38.27 15.66
N GLU A 323 -8.19 -39.30 15.90
CA GLU A 323 -8.45 -40.62 15.28
C GLU A 323 -9.92 -40.94 15.49
N ASP A 324 -10.54 -41.57 14.50
CA ASP A 324 -11.98 -41.87 14.51
C ASP A 324 -12.47 -42.56 15.78
N GLY A 325 -11.58 -43.17 16.58
CA GLY A 325 -11.84 -43.73 17.91
C GLY A 325 -12.28 -42.72 18.97
N GLU A 326 -11.97 -41.44 18.84
CA GLU A 326 -12.43 -40.43 19.81
C GLU A 326 -13.85 -39.90 19.52
N LYS A 327 -14.37 -40.08 18.31
CA LYS A 327 -15.76 -39.74 17.98
C LYS A 327 -16.76 -40.60 18.77
N VAL A 328 -16.35 -41.79 19.19
CA VAL A 328 -17.19 -42.70 19.98
C VAL A 328 -17.41 -42.27 21.43
N ARG A 329 -16.56 -41.40 21.97
CA ARG A 329 -16.69 -40.92 23.36
C ARG A 329 -17.88 -40.00 23.61
N PHE A 330 -18.44 -39.42 22.60
CA PHE A 330 -19.61 -38.55 22.68
C PHE A 330 -20.88 -39.21 22.11
N ALA A 331 -20.79 -40.47 21.64
CA ALA A 331 -21.99 -41.26 21.37
C ALA A 331 -22.62 -41.56 22.72
N VAL A 332 -23.77 -40.98 23.00
CA VAL A 332 -24.61 -41.32 24.16
C VAL A 332 -24.79 -42.83 24.12
N LYS A 333 -24.25 -43.52 25.11
CA LYS A 333 -24.57 -44.93 25.30
C LYS A 333 -26.09 -45.05 25.37
N LYS A 334 -26.73 -45.56 24.37
CA LYS A 334 -28.10 -46.02 24.48
C LYS A 334 -28.09 -47.08 25.57
N HIS A 335 -28.69 -46.79 26.69
CA HIS A 335 -28.98 -47.83 27.68
C HIS A 335 -29.77 -48.95 27.00
N PRO A 336 -29.38 -50.20 27.18
CA PRO A 336 -30.26 -51.30 26.79
C PRO A 336 -31.51 -51.18 27.65
N VAL A 337 -32.63 -50.97 27.00
CA VAL A 337 -33.93 -51.17 27.65
C VAL A 337 -34.13 -52.68 27.63
N ASP A 338 -34.03 -53.31 28.82
CA ASP A 338 -34.42 -54.66 29.04
C ASP A 338 -35.93 -54.79 28.81
N GLY A 339 -36.35 -55.84 28.15
CA GLY A 339 -37.71 -56.36 28.25
C GLY A 339 -38.48 -56.37 26.94
N GLU A 340 -38.43 -57.52 26.35
CA GLU A 340 -39.50 -58.27 25.65
C GLU A 340 -40.70 -57.48 25.11
N GLN A 341 -40.83 -57.46 23.79
CA GLN A 341 -42.05 -57.95 23.16
C GLN A 341 -41.77 -58.20 21.67
N LYS A 342 -41.84 -59.46 21.37
CA LYS A 342 -41.87 -60.01 19.99
C LYS A 342 -43.26 -59.79 19.39
N ASP A 343 -43.22 -59.66 18.09
CA ASP A 343 -44.23 -60.08 17.15
C ASP A 343 -45.62 -59.42 17.27
N GLU A 344 -45.84 -58.51 16.35
CA GLU A 344 -47.11 -58.30 15.61
C GLU A 344 -47.08 -56.88 15.04
N ASP A 345 -46.54 -56.74 13.80
CA ASP A 345 -46.86 -55.63 12.88
C ASP A 345 -46.03 -55.71 11.60
N ALA A 346 -45.88 -56.91 11.06
CA ALA A 346 -45.29 -57.11 9.73
C ALA A 346 -46.35 -57.44 8.65
N SER A 347 -47.63 -57.07 8.90
CA SER A 347 -48.70 -57.40 7.92
C SER A 347 -49.61 -56.25 7.52
N LEU A 348 -49.24 -55.01 7.83
CA LEU A 348 -50.05 -53.84 7.44
C LEU A 348 -49.40 -52.84 6.47
N SER A 349 -48.17 -53.06 6.04
CA SER A 349 -47.51 -52.14 5.10
C SER A 349 -47.48 -52.66 3.65
N ALA A 350 -48.07 -53.85 3.35
CA ALA A 350 -48.12 -54.40 1.99
C ALA A 350 -49.40 -54.12 1.22
N ASN A 351 -50.39 -53.48 1.82
CA ASN A 351 -51.70 -53.22 1.18
C ASN A 351 -51.98 -51.75 0.82
N GLU A 352 -51.07 -50.83 1.04
CA GLU A 352 -51.24 -49.43 0.62
C GLU A 352 -50.52 -49.02 -0.64
N GLU A 353 -49.60 -49.86 -1.16
CA GLU A 353 -48.93 -49.60 -2.46
C GLU A 353 -49.63 -50.17 -3.69
N ALA A 354 -50.70 -50.98 -3.50
CA ALA A 354 -51.48 -51.54 -4.61
C ALA A 354 -52.71 -50.74 -5.02
N ALA A 355 -53.09 -49.71 -4.25
CA ALA A 355 -54.31 -48.92 -4.54
C ALA A 355 -54.09 -47.59 -5.23
N ASN A 356 -52.81 -47.20 -5.49
CA ASN A 356 -52.52 -45.88 -6.11
C ASN A 356 -51.95 -45.98 -7.55
N SER A 357 -52.01 -47.12 -8.20
CA SER A 357 -51.53 -47.27 -9.59
C SER A 357 -52.68 -47.38 -10.64
N GLU A 358 -53.95 -47.28 -10.25
CA GLU A 358 -55.08 -47.37 -11.20
C GLU A 358 -55.95 -46.10 -11.41
N ALA A 359 -55.46 -44.93 -10.98
CA ALA A 359 -56.20 -43.68 -11.15
C ALA A 359 -55.39 -42.57 -11.85
N SER A 360 -54.82 -42.88 -13.02
CA SER A 360 -54.49 -41.79 -13.98
C SER A 360 -54.24 -42.34 -15.38
N GLY A 361 -55.30 -42.84 -15.95
CA GLY A 361 -55.42 -43.15 -17.39
C GLY A 361 -56.84 -42.87 -17.80
N ASN A 362 -57.08 -41.59 -18.22
CA ASN A 362 -58.09 -41.16 -19.18
C ASN A 362 -58.41 -39.67 -18.95
N ASN A 363 -57.91 -38.86 -19.83
CA ASN A 363 -58.69 -37.92 -20.64
C ASN A 363 -57.77 -36.93 -21.33
N GLU A 364 -57.82 -37.03 -22.65
CA GLU A 364 -57.62 -35.99 -23.67
C GLU A 364 -56.46 -34.99 -23.52
#